data_7bb6a091fc25d6678b8db4f7cf588b96
#
_entry.id   7bb6a091fc25d6678b8db4f7cf588b96
#
_cell.length_a   1.000
_cell.length_b   1.000
_cell.length_c   1.000
_cell.angle_alpha   90.00
_cell.angle_beta   90.00
_cell.angle_gamma   90.00
#
_symmetry.space_group_name_H-M   'P 1'
#
loop_
_entity.id
_entity.type
_entity.pdbx_description
1 polymer ?
#
loop_
_entity_poly.entity_id
_entity_poly.type
_entity_poly.pdbx_seq_one_letter_code
_entity_poly.pdbx_strand_id
1 'polypeptide(L)'
;MKKNNIILLLSIIGILISFPPQWYPLSLKISLTSLFGANDYASLPESKPQESTITNEAVCPEDLSGWGNKQTIEGIEINESKACVSDNPFLVAASVLGTNNISNETLLKSGLSSDAIEKGRDLDGDGDPDEIHIKLEIAELNGSSPISDKPVTTYDIAPGIQPGLWVFAPKLAGMAVENFETQVARTSLKIPSPALRVEQGDTVKITIQNTHYMPHTLHLHGADHGFLDENGEGNDGVPIASEMPILPGESRTYNLKPRKAGTMFYHCHVQPHVHVQMGLQGLFIVEENKSNNYLQTMNVGAGKVRVPSQTSKQFYDSEYDIHYMDIDKELSSRIQESNDPRIVTKSMHRDYDITDANVDYFTLNGRSFPYTFRESLIVAESEKKAKLRLVNGGSKGISFHTHGHKFKVIERDGVPLNEAHGPPQDVLWVPTSQRYDIELNFTNDGTNSYGPGIWLFHDHQNKGVTTDGIGPGGNISAIVYDEFLDDDGWPISRGMNLNQYFSSDYYNKAIPIWGDIAPEVSSNPKDDIKLIFRLILLALFFGIFFSCTLKLITKGRKE
;
A
#
# COMPACT_ATOMS: atom_id res chain seq x y z
N MET A 1 -41.23 -7.22 -52.28
CA MET A 1 -40.12 -8.20 -52.12
C MET A 1 -40.68 -9.62 -52.34
N LYS A 2 -39.98 -10.45 -53.12
CA LYS A 2 -40.38 -11.84 -53.29
C LYS A 2 -40.25 -12.60 -51.96
N LYS A 3 -41.16 -13.51 -51.66
CA LYS A 3 -41.23 -14.26 -50.36
C LYS A 3 -39.88 -14.85 -49.94
N ASN A 4 -39.05 -15.32 -50.86
CA ASN A 4 -37.72 -15.84 -50.59
C ASN A 4 -36.72 -14.79 -50.11
N ASN A 5 -36.84 -13.54 -50.55
CA ASN A 5 -35.97 -12.46 -50.10
C ASN A 5 -36.29 -11.99 -48.68
N ILE A 6 -37.57 -12.11 -48.27
CA ILE A 6 -38.00 -11.84 -46.89
C ILE A 6 -37.46 -12.93 -45.96
N ILE A 7 -37.56 -14.21 -46.36
CA ILE A 7 -37.02 -15.31 -45.55
C ILE A 7 -35.51 -15.23 -45.43
N LEU A 8 -34.80 -14.86 -46.51
CA LEU A 8 -33.34 -14.65 -46.47
C LEU A 8 -32.96 -13.52 -45.54
N LEU A 9 -33.68 -12.40 -45.60
CA LEU A 9 -33.44 -11.26 -44.69
C LEU A 9 -33.69 -11.64 -43.23
N LEU A 10 -34.78 -12.35 -42.95
CA LEU A 10 -35.08 -12.81 -41.58
C LEU A 10 -34.03 -13.83 -41.08
N SER A 11 -33.49 -14.66 -41.97
CA SER A 11 -32.42 -15.61 -41.65
C SER A 11 -31.12 -14.89 -41.32
N ILE A 12 -30.75 -13.84 -42.04
CA ILE A 12 -29.58 -13.00 -41.75
C ILE A 12 -29.74 -12.31 -40.41
N ILE A 13 -30.90 -11.71 -40.12
CA ILE A 13 -31.21 -11.11 -38.85
C ILE A 13 -31.12 -12.14 -37.72
N GLY A 14 -31.68 -13.34 -37.90
CA GLY A 14 -31.61 -14.41 -36.92
C GLY A 14 -30.18 -14.90 -36.64
N ILE A 15 -29.34 -14.99 -37.69
CA ILE A 15 -27.92 -15.30 -37.52
C ILE A 15 -27.22 -14.20 -36.69
N LEU A 16 -27.43 -12.95 -37.01
CA LEU A 16 -26.84 -11.83 -36.26
C LEU A 16 -27.26 -11.89 -34.78
N ILE A 17 -28.54 -12.05 -34.49
CA ILE A 17 -29.05 -12.12 -33.11
C ILE A 17 -28.50 -13.34 -32.34
N SER A 18 -28.08 -14.38 -33.01
CA SER A 18 -27.54 -15.61 -32.40
C SER A 18 -26.08 -15.50 -31.98
N PHE A 19 -25.35 -14.48 -32.45
CA PHE A 19 -23.98 -14.23 -31.98
C PHE A 19 -23.98 -13.59 -30.59
N PRO A 20 -22.97 -13.88 -29.74
CA PRO A 20 -22.80 -13.22 -28.47
C PRO A 20 -22.63 -11.71 -28.65
N PRO A 21 -23.23 -10.87 -27.80
CA PRO A 21 -23.19 -9.41 -27.94
C PRO A 21 -21.79 -8.79 -28.03
N GLN A 22 -20.79 -9.41 -27.43
CA GLN A 22 -19.41 -8.95 -27.47
C GLN A 22 -18.76 -9.01 -28.88
N TRP A 23 -19.32 -9.78 -29.80
CA TRP A 23 -18.80 -9.94 -31.17
C TRP A 23 -19.34 -8.89 -32.16
N TYR A 24 -20.28 -8.06 -31.70
CA TYR A 24 -20.82 -7.00 -32.55
C TYR A 24 -19.87 -5.78 -32.60
N PRO A 25 -19.74 -5.13 -33.74
CA PRO A 25 -19.14 -3.80 -33.82
C PRO A 25 -19.85 -2.84 -32.85
N LEU A 26 -19.12 -1.88 -32.26
CA LEU A 26 -19.62 -0.99 -31.22
C LEU A 26 -20.91 -0.26 -31.63
N SER A 27 -20.99 0.16 -32.91
CA SER A 27 -22.17 0.80 -33.47
C SER A 27 -23.43 -0.09 -33.48
N LEU A 28 -23.24 -1.40 -33.67
CA LEU A 28 -24.33 -2.36 -33.67
C LEU A 28 -24.75 -2.75 -32.24
N LYS A 29 -23.78 -2.78 -31.30
CA LYS A 29 -24.06 -2.97 -29.87
C LYS A 29 -25.00 -1.89 -29.33
N ILE A 30 -24.67 -0.64 -29.60
CA ILE A 30 -25.46 0.52 -29.13
C ILE A 30 -26.89 0.47 -29.70
N SER A 31 -27.04 0.09 -30.98
CA SER A 31 -28.36 -0.01 -31.62
C SER A 31 -29.20 -1.18 -31.09
N LEU A 32 -28.56 -2.32 -30.76
CA LEU A 32 -29.26 -3.48 -30.22
C LEU A 32 -29.63 -3.33 -28.74
N THR A 33 -28.78 -2.70 -27.93
CA THR A 33 -29.08 -2.40 -26.52
C THR A 33 -30.27 -1.45 -26.37
N SER A 34 -30.42 -0.47 -27.29
CA SER A 34 -31.58 0.41 -27.28
C SER A 34 -32.90 -0.27 -27.71
N LEU A 35 -32.81 -1.35 -28.50
CA LEU A 35 -33.98 -2.08 -29.01
C LEU A 35 -34.46 -3.20 -28.07
N PHE A 36 -33.58 -3.83 -27.32
CA PHE A 36 -33.90 -5.01 -26.53
C PHE A 36 -33.76 -4.84 -25.01
N GLY A 37 -33.43 -3.64 -24.54
CA GLY A 37 -33.41 -3.30 -23.12
C GLY A 37 -32.46 -4.17 -22.28
N ALA A 38 -31.40 -4.67 -22.87
CA ALA A 38 -30.40 -5.48 -22.14
C ALA A 38 -29.48 -4.58 -21.32
N ASN A 39 -29.93 -4.20 -20.15
CA ASN A 39 -29.08 -3.73 -19.06
C ASN A 39 -28.55 -4.92 -18.28
N ASP A 40 -27.75 -5.76 -18.92
CA ASP A 40 -26.91 -6.74 -18.23
C ASP A 40 -25.45 -6.31 -18.35
N TYR A 41 -25.15 -5.11 -17.89
CA TYR A 41 -23.85 -4.89 -17.25
C TYR A 41 -23.98 -5.56 -15.88
N ALA A 42 -23.14 -6.55 -15.63
CA ALA A 42 -23.08 -7.21 -14.34
C ALA A 42 -23.12 -6.14 -13.25
N SER A 43 -24.18 -6.10 -12.48
CA SER A 43 -24.20 -5.39 -11.23
C SER A 43 -23.02 -5.88 -10.44
N LEU A 44 -22.21 -4.96 -9.92
CA LEU A 44 -21.15 -5.31 -8.99
C LEU A 44 -21.73 -6.26 -7.94
N PRO A 45 -21.08 -7.37 -7.61
CA PRO A 45 -21.58 -8.25 -6.56
C PRO A 45 -21.75 -7.44 -5.28
N GLU A 46 -22.87 -7.58 -4.63
CA GLU A 46 -23.19 -6.90 -3.36
C GLU A 46 -22.35 -7.39 -2.16
N SER A 47 -21.35 -8.22 -2.37
CA SER A 47 -20.43 -8.57 -1.29
C SER A 47 -19.39 -7.46 -1.11
N LYS A 48 -19.72 -6.51 -0.28
CA LYS A 48 -18.75 -5.54 0.24
C LYS A 48 -17.59 -6.32 0.88
N PRO A 49 -16.32 -5.96 0.57
CA PRO A 49 -15.23 -6.48 1.36
C PRO A 49 -15.48 -6.10 2.81
N GLN A 50 -15.51 -7.07 3.69
CA GLN A 50 -15.71 -6.81 5.10
C GLN A 50 -14.51 -6.04 5.65
N GLU A 51 -14.80 -4.82 6.13
CA GLU A 51 -14.04 -4.01 7.09
C GLU A 51 -12.74 -3.32 6.67
N SER A 52 -12.79 -2.06 6.58
CA SER A 52 -12.46 -1.05 7.59
C SER A 52 -12.90 0.29 7.05
N THR A 53 -13.80 0.94 7.72
CA THR A 53 -14.06 2.37 7.51
C THR A 53 -12.78 3.13 7.77
N ILE A 54 -12.00 3.36 6.72
CA ILE A 54 -10.99 4.40 6.75
C ILE A 54 -11.76 5.69 6.62
N THR A 55 -12.21 6.22 7.75
CA THR A 55 -12.74 7.57 7.77
C THR A 55 -11.58 8.51 7.49
N ASN A 56 -11.70 9.32 6.47
CA ASN A 56 -10.65 10.20 5.96
C ASN A 56 -10.26 11.35 6.88
N GLU A 57 -10.85 11.46 8.05
CA GLU A 57 -10.54 12.50 9.01
C GLU A 57 -9.97 11.90 10.29
N ALA A 58 -8.85 12.45 10.76
CA ALA A 58 -8.36 12.23 12.10
C ALA A 58 -9.33 12.94 13.04
N VAL A 59 -10.48 12.34 13.31
CA VAL A 59 -11.44 12.84 14.26
C VAL A 59 -10.90 12.50 15.64
N CYS A 60 -10.56 13.51 16.40
CA CYS A 60 -10.36 13.34 17.81
C CYS A 60 -11.71 13.07 18.46
N PRO A 61 -11.88 11.97 19.17
CA PRO A 61 -13.11 11.70 19.86
C PRO A 61 -13.23 12.73 21.02
N GLU A 62 -14.12 13.68 20.86
CA GLU A 62 -14.39 14.71 21.88
C GLU A 62 -14.99 14.12 23.17
N ASP A 63 -15.53 12.91 23.09
CA ASP A 63 -16.42 12.34 24.11
C ASP A 63 -15.76 11.22 24.95
N LEU A 64 -14.49 10.87 24.74
CA LEU A 64 -13.84 9.84 25.54
C LEU A 64 -13.49 10.38 26.92
N SER A 65 -14.22 9.94 27.93
CA SER A 65 -13.91 10.22 29.33
C SER A 65 -12.46 9.76 29.65
N GLY A 66 -11.66 10.67 30.18
CA GLY A 66 -10.26 10.39 30.49
C GLY A 66 -9.31 10.48 29.29
N TRP A 67 -9.78 10.87 28.13
CA TRP A 67 -8.95 11.13 26.97
C TRP A 67 -7.94 12.24 27.27
N GLY A 68 -6.67 11.94 27.05
CA GLY A 68 -5.58 12.87 27.36
C GLY A 68 -5.09 12.86 28.81
N ASN A 69 -5.80 12.26 29.75
CA ASN A 69 -5.36 12.15 31.15
C ASN A 69 -4.51 10.89 31.36
N LYS A 70 -3.55 10.99 32.31
CA LYS A 70 -2.82 9.81 32.75
C LYS A 70 -3.78 8.77 33.34
N GLN A 71 -3.69 7.53 32.88
CA GLN A 71 -4.54 6.44 33.33
C GLN A 71 -3.78 5.10 33.26
N THR A 72 -4.26 4.14 34.03
CA THR A 72 -3.76 2.75 34.00
C THR A 72 -4.91 1.86 33.62
N ILE A 73 -4.76 1.10 32.52
CA ILE A 73 -5.78 0.19 32.02
C ILE A 73 -5.17 -1.19 31.96
N GLU A 74 -5.71 -2.14 32.72
CA GLU A 74 -5.23 -3.53 32.79
C GLU A 74 -3.70 -3.65 33.01
N GLY A 75 -3.12 -2.73 33.80
CA GLY A 75 -1.69 -2.72 34.10
C GLY A 75 -0.82 -1.95 33.08
N ILE A 76 -1.41 -1.41 32.00
CA ILE A 76 -0.73 -0.55 31.06
C ILE A 76 -0.86 0.89 31.50
N GLU A 77 0.27 1.55 31.78
CA GLU A 77 0.30 2.99 32.03
C GLU A 77 0.20 3.75 30.71
N ILE A 78 -0.82 4.60 30.60
CA ILE A 78 -1.01 5.55 29.51
C ILE A 78 -0.68 6.91 30.06
N ASN A 79 0.37 7.53 29.52
CA ASN A 79 0.81 8.83 29.96
C ASN A 79 -0.21 9.91 29.59
N GLU A 80 -0.17 11.00 30.36
CA GLU A 80 -0.95 12.19 30.06
C GLU A 80 -0.55 12.73 28.68
N SER A 81 -1.54 13.03 27.86
CA SER A 81 -1.35 13.70 26.58
C SER A 81 -2.54 14.60 26.29
N LYS A 82 -2.34 15.65 25.50
CA LYS A 82 -3.46 16.50 25.07
C LYS A 82 -4.38 15.69 24.17
N ALA A 83 -5.69 15.83 24.34
CA ALA A 83 -6.64 15.28 23.38
C ALA A 83 -6.29 15.77 21.97
N CYS A 84 -6.33 14.87 21.00
CA CYS A 84 -6.00 15.18 19.60
C CYS A 84 -4.52 15.49 19.30
N VAL A 85 -3.63 15.23 20.21
CA VAL A 85 -2.18 15.26 19.92
C VAL A 85 -1.83 14.00 19.10
N SER A 86 -1.02 14.19 18.07
CA SER A 86 -0.64 13.13 17.12
C SER A 86 -0.01 11.89 17.78
N ASP A 87 0.69 12.07 18.89
CA ASP A 87 1.33 10.99 19.64
C ASP A 87 0.51 10.49 20.82
N ASN A 88 -0.73 10.93 20.92
CA ASN A 88 -1.65 10.28 21.81
C ASN A 88 -1.66 8.77 21.52
N PRO A 89 -1.47 7.89 22.53
CA PRO A 89 -1.42 6.43 22.31
C PRO A 89 -2.63 5.90 21.57
N PHE A 90 -3.78 6.52 21.72
CA PHE A 90 -5.01 6.15 21.00
C PHE A 90 -4.89 6.45 19.49
N LEU A 91 -4.32 7.60 19.10
CA LEU A 91 -4.12 7.92 17.67
C LEU A 91 -3.11 6.97 17.02
N VAL A 92 -2.04 6.60 17.73
CA VAL A 92 -1.09 5.60 17.25
C VAL A 92 -1.79 4.25 17.08
N ALA A 93 -2.62 3.84 18.06
CA ALA A 93 -3.41 2.62 17.97
C ALA A 93 -4.39 2.65 16.79
N ALA A 94 -5.03 3.79 16.52
CA ALA A 94 -5.91 3.95 15.37
C ALA A 94 -5.14 3.81 14.04
N SER A 95 -3.94 4.37 13.97
CA SER A 95 -3.10 4.24 12.79
C SER A 95 -2.72 2.79 12.51
N VAL A 96 -2.35 2.06 13.56
CA VAL A 96 -2.03 0.62 13.46
C VAL A 96 -3.22 -0.21 13.00
N LEU A 97 -4.39 0.01 13.57
CA LEU A 97 -5.60 -0.74 13.25
C LEU A 97 -6.32 -0.25 11.98
N GLY A 98 -5.89 0.88 11.42
CA GLY A 98 -6.54 1.48 10.27
C GLY A 98 -7.93 2.06 10.58
N THR A 99 -8.20 2.45 11.84
CA THR A 99 -9.47 3.04 12.28
C THR A 99 -9.25 4.38 12.98
N ASN A 100 -10.25 5.25 12.92
CA ASN A 100 -10.28 6.49 13.70
C ASN A 100 -11.17 6.38 14.96
N ASN A 101 -11.89 5.29 15.09
CA ASN A 101 -12.70 5.04 16.28
C ASN A 101 -11.81 4.41 17.36
N ILE A 102 -11.45 5.19 18.37
CA ILE A 102 -10.45 4.85 19.35
C ILE A 102 -11.09 4.76 20.73
N SER A 103 -11.04 3.59 21.31
CA SER A 103 -11.45 3.31 22.68
C SER A 103 -10.29 2.73 23.47
N ASN A 104 -10.43 2.65 24.79
CA ASN A 104 -9.48 1.95 25.63
C ASN A 104 -9.31 0.48 25.19
N GLU A 105 -10.40 -0.16 24.79
CA GLU A 105 -10.38 -1.50 24.23
C GLU A 105 -9.56 -1.56 22.93
N THR A 106 -9.67 -0.55 22.07
CA THR A 106 -8.86 -0.44 20.85
C THR A 106 -7.38 -0.33 21.17
N LEU A 107 -7.00 0.50 22.16
CA LEU A 107 -5.61 0.62 22.58
C LEU A 107 -5.07 -0.71 23.10
N LEU A 108 -5.79 -1.39 23.99
CA LEU A 108 -5.41 -2.69 24.51
C LEU A 108 -5.27 -3.74 23.39
N LYS A 109 -6.20 -3.75 22.45
CA LYS A 109 -6.17 -4.64 21.28
C LYS A 109 -5.06 -4.30 20.29
N SER A 110 -4.56 -3.08 20.25
CA SER A 110 -3.43 -2.72 19.41
C SER A 110 -2.10 -3.31 19.89
N GLY A 111 -2.00 -3.65 21.18
CA GLY A 111 -0.78 -4.13 21.81
C GLY A 111 0.34 -3.10 21.92
N LEU A 112 0.09 -1.84 21.64
CA LEU A 112 1.09 -0.77 21.74
C LEU A 112 1.43 -0.47 23.20
N SER A 113 2.72 -0.25 23.47
CA SER A 113 3.18 0.28 24.75
C SER A 113 2.85 1.77 24.86
N SER A 114 2.43 2.22 26.04
CA SER A 114 2.15 3.62 26.31
C SER A 114 3.41 4.51 26.26
N ASP A 115 4.60 3.91 26.32
CA ASP A 115 5.89 4.60 26.21
C ASP A 115 6.56 4.39 24.83
N ALA A 116 5.83 3.93 23.83
CA ALA A 116 6.36 3.81 22.46
C ALA A 116 6.81 5.18 21.89
N ILE A 117 6.14 6.25 22.31
CA ILE A 117 6.52 7.64 22.04
C ILE A 117 6.39 8.42 23.34
N GLU A 118 7.47 9.08 23.75
CA GLU A 118 7.47 9.98 24.90
C GLU A 118 7.85 11.38 24.42
N LYS A 119 7.06 12.38 24.81
CA LYS A 119 7.31 13.78 24.54
C LYS A 119 7.60 14.50 25.85
N GLY A 120 8.72 15.19 25.87
CA GLY A 120 9.19 15.89 27.05
C GLY A 120 8.87 17.38 27.02
N ARG A 121 9.89 18.19 27.29
CA ARG A 121 9.75 19.64 27.48
C ARG A 121 9.64 20.37 26.14
N ASP A 122 8.94 21.48 26.18
CA ASP A 122 9.04 22.59 25.25
C ASP A 122 10.29 23.39 25.64
N LEU A 123 11.33 23.39 24.84
CA LEU A 123 12.63 24.00 25.14
C LEU A 123 12.77 25.40 24.54
N ASP A 124 12.06 25.69 23.47
CA ASP A 124 12.13 27.00 22.80
C ASP A 124 10.92 27.89 23.11
N GLY A 125 9.90 27.35 23.75
CA GLY A 125 8.75 28.12 24.28
C GLY A 125 7.68 28.36 23.21
N ASP A 126 7.64 27.58 22.15
CA ASP A 126 6.73 27.79 21.05
C ASP A 126 5.39 27.04 21.18
N GLY A 127 5.26 26.21 22.19
CA GLY A 127 3.99 25.61 22.62
C GLY A 127 3.83 24.13 22.28
N ASP A 128 4.84 23.49 21.72
CA ASP A 128 4.88 22.06 21.53
C ASP A 128 6.21 21.44 22.04
N PRO A 129 6.28 20.12 22.21
CA PRO A 129 7.44 19.47 22.80
C PRO A 129 8.63 19.35 21.84
N ASP A 130 9.84 19.70 22.33
CA ASP A 130 11.13 19.58 21.64
C ASP A 130 11.95 18.36 22.08
N GLU A 131 11.52 17.63 23.09
CA GLU A 131 12.19 16.41 23.53
C GLU A 131 11.33 15.22 23.09
N ILE A 132 11.82 14.45 22.10
CA ILE A 132 11.09 13.33 21.49
C ILE A 132 11.88 12.04 21.71
N HIS A 133 11.26 11.05 22.35
CA HIS A 133 11.84 9.73 22.51
C HIS A 133 10.95 8.66 21.85
N ILE A 134 11.48 8.04 20.81
CA ILE A 134 10.81 7.01 20.02
C ILE A 134 11.42 5.65 20.39
N LYS A 135 10.58 4.67 20.69
CA LYS A 135 11.03 3.31 21.01
C LYS A 135 10.49 2.32 19.98
N LEU A 136 11.41 1.61 19.35
CA LEU A 136 11.14 0.62 18.34
C LEU A 136 11.66 -0.75 18.76
N GLU A 137 10.99 -1.78 18.33
CA GLU A 137 11.41 -3.19 18.44
C GLU A 137 11.64 -3.76 17.04
N ILE A 138 12.32 -4.91 16.95
CA ILE A 138 12.42 -5.63 15.68
C ILE A 138 11.44 -6.79 15.72
N ALA A 139 10.56 -6.85 14.72
CA ALA A 139 9.54 -7.87 14.60
C ALA A 139 9.69 -8.67 13.30
N GLU A 140 9.29 -9.94 13.37
CA GLU A 140 9.26 -10.85 12.22
C GLU A 140 7.81 -11.12 11.79
N LEU A 141 7.56 -11.07 10.49
CA LEU A 141 6.29 -11.38 9.86
C LEU A 141 6.44 -12.64 9.00
N ASN A 142 5.46 -13.53 9.06
CA ASN A 142 5.39 -14.75 8.28
C ASN A 142 6.56 -15.75 8.51
N GLY A 143 7.30 -15.62 9.60
CA GLY A 143 8.35 -16.56 9.95
C GLY A 143 7.81 -17.90 10.44
N SER A 144 8.68 -18.91 10.56
CA SER A 144 8.30 -20.24 11.04
C SER A 144 8.00 -20.24 12.53
N SER A 145 6.89 -20.86 12.90
CA SER A 145 6.55 -21.09 14.31
C SER A 145 7.33 -22.28 14.88
N PRO A 146 7.91 -22.16 16.09
CA PRO A 146 8.56 -23.30 16.75
C PRO A 146 7.58 -24.37 17.23
N ILE A 147 6.29 -24.09 17.27
CA ILE A 147 5.26 -24.96 17.88
C ILE A 147 4.11 -25.32 16.93
N SER A 148 4.06 -24.78 15.74
CA SER A 148 2.99 -25.07 14.76
C SER A 148 3.49 -24.97 13.32
N ASP A 149 2.76 -25.59 12.40
CA ASP A 149 3.03 -25.50 10.97
C ASP A 149 2.57 -24.17 10.34
N LYS A 150 2.08 -23.23 11.15
CA LYS A 150 1.62 -21.92 10.69
C LYS A 150 2.65 -20.85 10.98
N PRO A 151 2.74 -19.80 10.14
CA PRO A 151 3.58 -18.64 10.42
C PRO A 151 3.25 -18.00 11.77
N VAL A 152 4.27 -17.40 12.37
CA VAL A 152 4.15 -16.75 13.69
C VAL A 152 3.17 -15.58 13.63
N THR A 153 3.38 -14.67 12.70
CA THR A 153 2.56 -13.48 12.48
C THR A 153 2.22 -13.41 11.02
N THR A 154 0.94 -13.52 10.71
CA THR A 154 0.48 -13.56 9.33
C THR A 154 0.31 -12.15 8.78
N TYR A 155 0.96 -11.86 7.66
CA TYR A 155 0.86 -10.62 6.93
C TYR A 155 0.83 -10.88 5.42
N ASP A 156 -0.30 -10.59 4.78
CA ASP A 156 -0.48 -10.76 3.35
C ASP A 156 -0.07 -9.49 2.62
N ILE A 157 0.89 -9.55 1.73
CA ILE A 157 1.19 -8.43 0.83
C ILE A 157 0.17 -8.35 -0.32
N ALA A 158 -0.31 -9.50 -0.77
CA ALA A 158 -1.44 -9.70 -1.68
C ALA A 158 -2.21 -10.94 -1.20
N PRO A 159 -3.45 -11.20 -1.67
CA PRO A 159 -4.23 -12.35 -1.21
C PRO A 159 -3.47 -13.67 -1.30
N GLY A 160 -3.20 -14.27 -0.14
CA GLY A 160 -2.46 -15.54 -0.02
C GLY A 160 -0.95 -15.46 -0.28
N ILE A 161 -0.39 -14.27 -0.45
CA ILE A 161 1.06 -14.07 -0.65
C ILE A 161 1.67 -13.53 0.65
N GLN A 162 2.45 -14.35 1.32
CA GLN A 162 2.97 -14.13 2.68
C GLN A 162 4.50 -14.31 2.70
N PRO A 163 5.29 -13.42 2.10
CA PRO A 163 6.75 -13.49 2.20
C PRO A 163 7.20 -13.27 3.64
N GLY A 164 8.28 -13.92 4.05
CA GLY A 164 8.95 -13.64 5.30
C GLY A 164 9.56 -12.24 5.31
N LEU A 165 9.30 -11.45 6.36
CA LEU A 165 9.73 -10.05 6.43
C LEU A 165 10.13 -9.67 7.85
N TRP A 166 10.97 -8.64 7.98
CA TRP A 166 11.31 -8.00 9.24
C TRP A 166 10.90 -6.53 9.23
N VAL A 167 10.56 -5.99 10.38
CA VAL A 167 10.11 -4.61 10.51
C VAL A 167 10.61 -4.00 11.81
N PHE A 168 11.01 -2.73 11.77
CA PHE A 168 11.05 -1.91 12.97
C PHE A 168 9.61 -1.60 13.36
N ALA A 169 9.14 -2.18 14.43
CA ALA A 169 7.79 -1.99 14.94
C ALA A 169 7.78 -0.96 16.07
N PRO A 170 6.70 -0.19 16.25
CA PRO A 170 6.52 0.56 17.50
C PRO A 170 6.61 -0.40 18.69
N LYS A 171 7.23 0.06 19.78
CA LYS A 171 7.34 -0.75 20.99
C LYS A 171 5.97 -1.27 21.43
N LEU A 172 5.87 -2.57 21.65
CA LEU A 172 4.64 -3.23 22.06
C LEU A 172 4.56 -3.39 23.59
N ALA A 173 3.35 -3.55 24.12
CA ALA A 173 3.12 -3.72 25.56
C ALA A 173 3.59 -5.08 26.10
N GLY A 174 3.92 -6.01 25.22
CA GLY A 174 4.48 -7.32 25.55
C GLY A 174 5.72 -7.62 24.71
N MET A 175 6.27 -8.81 24.83
CA MET A 175 7.37 -9.25 23.95
C MET A 175 6.87 -9.40 22.52
N ALA A 176 7.49 -8.65 21.59
CA ALA A 176 6.96 -8.46 20.26
C ALA A 176 6.92 -9.73 19.42
N VAL A 177 8.05 -10.33 19.13
CA VAL A 177 8.15 -11.37 18.12
C VAL A 177 8.05 -12.76 18.69
N GLU A 178 8.68 -12.96 19.82
CA GLU A 178 8.74 -14.29 20.45
C GLU A 178 7.50 -14.62 21.24
N ASN A 179 6.65 -13.65 21.50
CA ASN A 179 5.42 -13.85 22.21
C ASN A 179 4.30 -14.29 21.26
N PHE A 180 4.41 -15.51 20.79
CA PHE A 180 3.47 -16.14 19.87
C PHE A 180 2.05 -16.24 20.40
N GLU A 181 1.84 -15.99 21.68
CA GLU A 181 0.57 -16.23 22.34
C GLU A 181 -0.35 -15.01 22.32
N THR A 182 0.19 -13.82 22.16
CA THR A 182 -0.65 -12.61 22.12
C THR A 182 -1.09 -12.27 20.70
N GLN A 183 -2.31 -12.66 20.34
CA GLN A 183 -2.96 -12.19 19.10
C GLN A 183 -2.94 -10.65 18.98
N VAL A 184 -2.91 -9.97 20.11
CA VAL A 184 -2.91 -8.51 20.23
C VAL A 184 -1.64 -7.89 19.63
N ALA A 185 -0.47 -8.46 19.92
CA ALA A 185 0.79 -7.98 19.34
C ALA A 185 0.83 -8.16 17.81
N ARG A 186 0.20 -9.21 17.29
CA ARG A 186 0.18 -9.53 15.86
C ARG A 186 -0.58 -8.50 15.01
N THR A 187 -1.63 -7.89 15.55
CA THR A 187 -2.44 -6.91 14.81
C THR A 187 -1.76 -5.55 14.69
N SER A 188 -0.72 -5.30 15.49
CA SER A 188 0.03 -4.05 15.51
C SER A 188 1.15 -3.98 14.47
N LEU A 189 1.51 -5.11 13.88
CA LEU A 189 2.65 -5.19 12.96
C LEU A 189 2.23 -4.86 11.54
N LYS A 190 2.87 -3.86 10.95
CA LYS A 190 2.68 -3.44 9.56
C LYS A 190 4.02 -3.13 8.92
N ILE A 191 4.12 -3.35 7.63
CA ILE A 191 5.19 -2.91 6.75
C ILE A 191 4.68 -1.71 5.93
N PRO A 192 5.57 -0.78 5.58
CA PRO A 192 6.97 -0.60 5.98
C PRO A 192 7.10 -0.24 7.45
N SER A 193 8.35 -0.21 7.96
CA SER A 193 8.61 0.39 9.27
C SER A 193 8.04 1.80 9.33
N PRO A 194 7.61 2.29 10.51
CA PRO A 194 6.87 3.54 10.62
C PRO A 194 7.59 4.71 9.97
N ALA A 195 6.86 5.56 9.24
CA ALA A 195 7.39 6.86 8.91
C ALA A 195 7.42 7.70 10.20
N LEU A 196 8.62 8.13 10.59
CA LEU A 196 8.87 8.88 11.81
C LEU A 196 8.93 10.39 11.49
N ARG A 197 8.30 11.22 12.32
CA ARG A 197 8.28 12.68 12.17
C ARG A 197 8.72 13.37 13.44
N VAL A 198 9.59 14.35 13.28
CA VAL A 198 10.08 15.26 14.31
C VAL A 198 10.25 16.66 13.71
N GLU A 199 10.52 17.67 14.54
CA GLU A 199 10.78 19.01 14.05
C GLU A 199 12.27 19.35 14.03
N GLN A 200 12.56 20.36 13.27
CA GLN A 200 13.88 20.95 13.18
C GLN A 200 14.25 21.59 14.53
N GLY A 201 15.33 21.13 15.15
CA GLY A 201 15.75 21.61 16.46
C GLY A 201 15.45 20.67 17.61
N ASP A 202 14.55 19.71 17.41
CA ASP A 202 14.20 18.72 18.43
C ASP A 202 15.41 17.96 18.96
N THR A 203 15.36 17.62 20.22
CA THR A 203 16.26 16.65 20.85
C THR A 203 15.62 15.27 20.74
N VAL A 204 16.05 14.51 19.75
CA VAL A 204 15.44 13.24 19.39
C VAL A 204 16.26 12.07 19.91
N LYS A 205 15.59 11.12 20.54
CA LYS A 205 16.14 9.81 20.92
C LYS A 205 15.37 8.71 20.22
N ILE A 206 16.08 7.80 19.55
CA ILE A 206 15.47 6.60 18.98
C ILE A 206 16.11 5.38 19.65
N THR A 207 15.34 4.67 20.46
CA THR A 207 15.81 3.45 21.12
C THR A 207 15.33 2.25 20.33
N ILE A 208 16.28 1.42 19.93
CA ILE A 208 16.01 0.10 19.37
C ILE A 208 16.12 -0.94 20.51
N GLN A 209 15.04 -1.64 20.79
CA GLN A 209 15.04 -2.85 21.61
C GLN A 209 15.14 -4.05 20.68
N ASN A 210 16.25 -4.77 20.76
CA ASN A 210 16.42 -5.95 19.91
C ASN A 210 15.74 -7.18 20.55
N THR A 211 14.48 -7.38 20.23
CA THR A 211 13.70 -8.57 20.61
C THR A 211 13.85 -9.70 19.59
N HIS A 212 14.61 -9.47 18.51
CA HIS A 212 14.87 -10.45 17.46
C HIS A 212 16.10 -11.31 17.78
N TYR A 213 16.22 -12.44 17.11
CA TYR A 213 17.34 -13.38 17.28
C TYR A 213 18.61 -13.02 16.49
N MET A 214 18.54 -11.98 15.65
CA MET A 214 19.65 -11.43 14.88
C MET A 214 20.18 -10.14 15.51
N PRO A 215 21.46 -9.77 15.29
CA PRO A 215 21.96 -8.46 15.65
C PRO A 215 21.44 -7.38 14.69
N HIS A 216 21.21 -6.16 15.19
CA HIS A 216 20.70 -5.03 14.41
C HIS A 216 21.37 -3.71 14.78
N THR A 217 21.21 -2.70 13.90
CA THR A 217 21.55 -1.30 14.16
C THR A 217 20.50 -0.39 13.52
N LEU A 218 20.60 0.92 13.75
CA LEU A 218 19.83 1.94 13.06
C LEU A 218 20.77 2.95 12.42
N HIS A 219 20.72 3.09 11.10
CA HIS A 219 21.44 4.09 10.34
C HIS A 219 20.44 5.04 9.65
N LEU A 220 20.78 6.33 9.57
CA LEU A 220 19.92 7.34 8.99
C LEU A 220 20.59 8.05 7.80
N HIS A 221 19.88 8.14 6.69
CA HIS A 221 20.30 8.91 5.53
C HIS A 221 19.80 10.36 5.64
N GLY A 222 20.69 11.31 5.52
CA GLY A 222 20.37 12.73 5.45
C GLY A 222 19.99 13.37 6.79
N ALA A 223 19.72 12.59 7.81
CA ALA A 223 19.51 13.11 9.15
C ALA A 223 20.84 13.67 9.71
N ASP A 224 20.72 14.82 10.33
CA ASP A 224 21.86 15.53 10.91
C ASP A 224 22.14 14.99 12.31
N HIS A 225 23.06 14.03 12.40
CA HIS A 225 23.47 13.42 13.66
C HIS A 225 24.99 13.30 13.72
N GLY A 226 25.53 13.27 14.95
CA GLY A 226 26.95 13.09 15.16
C GLY A 226 27.40 11.66 14.93
N PHE A 227 28.62 11.45 14.44
CA PHE A 227 29.26 10.14 14.38
C PHE A 227 29.39 9.50 15.77
N LEU A 228 29.64 10.33 16.79
CA LEU A 228 29.58 9.96 18.19
C LEU A 228 28.47 10.73 18.90
N ASP A 229 27.89 10.13 19.91
CA ASP A 229 26.94 10.78 20.81
C ASP A 229 27.66 11.67 21.84
N GLU A 230 26.89 12.28 22.78
CA GLU A 230 27.41 13.14 23.84
C GLU A 230 28.35 12.43 24.82
N ASN A 231 28.28 11.10 24.91
CA ASN A 231 29.11 10.26 25.76
C ASN A 231 30.38 9.77 25.04
N GLY A 232 30.52 10.08 23.76
CA GLY A 232 31.60 9.60 22.92
C GLY A 232 31.41 8.17 22.41
N GLU A 233 30.19 7.65 22.47
CA GLU A 233 29.81 6.35 21.89
C GLU A 233 29.39 6.50 20.44
N GLY A 234 29.58 5.44 19.64
CA GLY A 234 29.17 5.43 18.23
C GLY A 234 27.68 5.64 18.05
N ASN A 235 27.27 6.43 17.03
CA ASN A 235 25.91 6.89 16.84
C ASN A 235 25.46 6.90 15.36
N ASP A 236 26.27 6.34 14.47
CA ASP A 236 25.99 6.29 13.02
C ASP A 236 25.30 4.98 12.57
N GLY A 237 25.24 3.99 13.44
CA GLY A 237 24.59 2.70 13.15
C GLY A 237 25.40 1.75 12.24
N VAL A 238 26.68 2.03 11.99
CA VAL A 238 27.52 1.29 11.01
C VAL A 238 28.53 0.38 11.72
N PRO A 239 28.31 -0.97 11.75
CA PRO A 239 29.14 -1.89 12.55
C PRO A 239 30.62 -1.91 12.21
N ILE A 240 30.98 -1.61 10.97
CA ILE A 240 32.41 -1.57 10.54
C ILE A 240 33.09 -0.24 10.86
N ALA A 241 32.36 0.76 11.37
CA ALA A 241 32.89 2.12 11.52
C ALA A 241 32.61 2.73 12.90
N SER A 242 31.37 2.71 13.37
CA SER A 242 30.94 3.51 14.51
C SER A 242 30.70 2.70 15.78
N GLU A 243 30.03 1.54 15.73
CA GLU A 243 29.63 0.82 16.93
C GLU A 243 29.35 -0.66 16.70
N MET A 244 29.40 -1.43 17.78
CA MET A 244 28.97 -2.83 17.74
C MET A 244 27.46 -2.96 17.55
N PRO A 245 26.98 -3.96 16.80
CA PRO A 245 25.55 -4.23 16.67
C PRO A 245 24.87 -4.48 18.02
N ILE A 246 23.60 -4.15 18.09
CA ILE A 246 22.72 -4.46 19.21
C ILE A 246 22.42 -5.97 19.17
N LEU A 247 22.92 -6.72 20.15
CA LEU A 247 22.70 -8.16 20.21
C LEU A 247 21.28 -8.50 20.67
N PRO A 248 20.80 -9.73 20.44
CA PRO A 248 19.51 -10.19 20.95
C PRO A 248 19.33 -9.93 22.45
N GLY A 249 18.24 -9.29 22.84
CA GLY A 249 17.93 -8.91 24.20
C GLY A 249 18.56 -7.60 24.68
N GLU A 250 19.42 -6.96 23.88
CA GLU A 250 20.01 -5.67 24.19
C GLU A 250 19.18 -4.51 23.62
N SER A 251 19.50 -3.32 24.06
CA SER A 251 18.94 -2.08 23.51
C SER A 251 20.00 -1.02 23.33
N ARG A 252 19.78 -0.12 22.36
CA ARG A 252 20.64 1.04 22.10
C ARG A 252 19.79 2.25 21.75
N THR A 253 20.22 3.42 22.25
CA THR A 253 19.60 4.71 21.93
C THR A 253 20.50 5.51 21.01
N TYR A 254 19.95 5.97 19.89
CA TYR A 254 20.57 6.89 18.93
C TYR A 254 20.09 8.30 19.25
N ASN A 255 21.01 9.26 19.27
CA ASN A 255 20.76 10.65 19.65
C ASN A 255 20.89 11.57 18.45
N LEU A 256 19.86 12.37 18.18
CA LEU A 256 19.77 13.25 17.02
C LEU A 256 19.35 14.66 17.46
N LYS A 257 19.86 15.65 16.74
CA LYS A 257 19.35 17.02 16.82
C LYS A 257 19.31 17.60 15.41
N PRO A 258 18.27 17.27 14.61
CA PRO A 258 18.22 17.64 13.20
C PRO A 258 18.12 19.16 13.04
N ARG A 259 19.03 19.74 12.25
CA ARG A 259 19.12 21.19 11.98
C ARG A 259 18.46 21.58 10.67
N LYS A 260 18.01 20.63 9.85
CA LYS A 260 17.38 20.88 8.56
C LYS A 260 16.11 20.06 8.41
N ALA A 261 15.05 20.72 7.99
CA ALA A 261 13.84 20.06 7.56
C ALA A 261 14.05 19.30 6.23
N GLY A 262 13.31 18.24 6.02
CA GLY A 262 13.32 17.45 4.80
C GLY A 262 12.93 15.99 5.00
N THR A 263 12.81 15.27 3.88
CA THR A 263 12.48 13.85 3.88
C THR A 263 13.75 13.01 3.84
N MET A 264 13.98 12.26 4.92
CA MET A 264 15.13 11.42 5.16
C MET A 264 14.71 9.94 5.14
N PHE A 265 15.65 9.04 5.44
CA PHE A 265 15.43 7.60 5.41
C PHE A 265 16.21 6.92 6.54
N TYR A 266 15.70 5.86 7.12
CA TYR A 266 16.41 5.05 8.09
C TYR A 266 16.33 3.57 7.76
N HIS A 267 17.37 2.81 8.14
CA HIS A 267 17.41 1.37 7.94
C HIS A 267 18.44 0.66 8.83
N CYS A 268 18.36 -0.66 8.91
CA CYS A 268 19.38 -1.47 9.55
C CYS A 268 20.65 -1.53 8.70
N HIS A 269 21.84 -1.42 9.33
CA HIS A 269 23.12 -1.49 8.64
C HIS A 269 23.95 -2.76 8.98
N VAL A 270 23.38 -3.72 9.69
CA VAL A 270 23.93 -5.06 9.84
C VAL A 270 23.64 -5.84 8.58
N GLN A 271 24.66 -6.18 7.79
CA GLN A 271 24.51 -6.84 6.49
C GLN A 271 23.36 -6.26 5.67
N PRO A 272 23.44 -5.00 5.24
CA PRO A 272 22.30 -4.27 4.69
C PRO A 272 21.71 -4.91 3.45
N HIS A 273 22.50 -5.65 2.66
CA HIS A 273 22.05 -6.42 1.50
C HIS A 273 21.03 -7.52 1.86
N VAL A 274 20.95 -7.92 3.13
CA VAL A 274 19.95 -8.84 3.66
C VAL A 274 18.89 -8.08 4.47
N HIS A 275 19.31 -7.32 5.49
CA HIS A 275 18.40 -6.74 6.47
C HIS A 275 17.48 -5.65 5.88
N VAL A 276 17.99 -4.85 4.94
CA VAL A 276 17.15 -3.86 4.23
C VAL A 276 16.15 -4.56 3.31
N GLN A 277 16.62 -5.59 2.57
CA GLN A 277 15.76 -6.39 1.71
C GLN A 277 14.66 -7.14 2.48
N MET A 278 14.94 -7.53 3.72
CA MET A 278 13.94 -8.13 4.60
C MET A 278 12.90 -7.15 5.12
N GLY A 279 13.10 -5.82 4.96
CA GLY A 279 12.10 -4.79 5.30
C GLY A 279 12.48 -3.87 6.46
N LEU A 280 13.68 -3.97 7.03
CA LEU A 280 14.14 -3.09 8.12
C LEU A 280 14.52 -1.71 7.59
N GLN A 281 13.51 -0.92 7.19
CA GLN A 281 13.66 0.37 6.56
C GLN A 281 12.38 1.23 6.68
N GLY A 282 12.54 2.55 6.81
CA GLY A 282 11.42 3.48 6.93
C GLY A 282 11.79 4.93 6.62
N LEU A 283 10.79 5.77 6.42
CA LEU A 283 10.96 7.22 6.27
C LEU A 283 11.29 7.87 7.62
N PHE A 284 12.21 8.82 7.60
CA PHE A 284 12.45 9.75 8.71
C PHE A 284 12.27 11.18 8.20
N ILE A 285 11.32 11.90 8.77
CA ILE A 285 10.88 13.19 8.28
C ILE A 285 11.17 14.23 9.33
N VAL A 286 11.87 15.28 8.92
CA VAL A 286 12.10 16.46 9.75
C VAL A 286 11.26 17.59 9.19
N GLU A 287 10.28 18.04 9.96
CA GLU A 287 9.43 19.17 9.60
C GLU A 287 10.10 20.50 10.00
N GLU A 288 9.67 21.60 9.40
CA GLU A 288 10.06 22.93 9.87
C GLU A 288 9.50 23.17 11.27
N ASN A 289 10.30 23.73 12.17
CA ASN A 289 9.84 24.16 13.50
C ASN A 289 8.74 25.23 13.35
N LYS A 290 7.56 24.97 13.90
CA LYS A 290 6.39 25.83 13.89
C LYS A 290 5.67 25.76 15.23
N SER A 291 5.32 26.90 15.74
CA SER A 291 4.64 26.99 17.04
C SER A 291 3.32 26.20 17.08
N ASN A 292 3.13 25.45 18.15
CA ASN A 292 1.96 24.59 18.38
C ASN A 292 1.76 23.51 17.32
N ASN A 293 2.82 23.00 16.74
CA ASN A 293 2.77 21.99 15.69
C ASN A 293 2.79 20.56 16.26
N TYR A 294 1.67 20.12 16.77
CA TYR A 294 1.47 18.76 17.29
C TYR A 294 1.34 17.76 16.14
N LEU A 295 2.47 17.33 15.57
CA LEU A 295 2.53 16.43 14.44
C LEU A 295 2.42 14.94 14.82
N GLN A 296 2.06 14.12 13.86
CA GLN A 296 2.01 12.66 14.01
C GLN A 296 3.44 12.09 13.93
N THR A 297 4.03 11.75 15.08
CA THR A 297 5.41 11.23 15.13
C THR A 297 5.58 9.88 14.48
N MET A 298 4.61 8.96 14.58
CA MET A 298 4.64 7.67 13.89
C MET A 298 3.47 7.52 12.92
N ASN A 299 3.76 7.37 11.62
CA ASN A 299 2.78 6.92 10.64
C ASN A 299 3.03 5.44 10.31
N VAL A 300 2.33 4.57 11.02
CA VAL A 300 2.50 3.11 10.94
C VAL A 300 1.93 2.57 9.64
N GLY A 301 2.76 1.90 8.85
CA GLY A 301 2.39 1.40 7.53
C GLY A 301 2.42 2.46 6.44
N ALA A 302 2.93 3.66 6.71
CA ALA A 302 2.96 4.79 5.79
C ALA A 302 1.55 5.20 5.27
N GLY A 303 1.43 5.73 4.05
CA GLY A 303 0.14 6.17 3.50
C GLY A 303 -0.27 7.56 3.98
N LYS A 304 -1.58 7.82 4.05
CA LYS A 304 -2.13 9.14 4.41
C LYS A 304 -1.69 9.56 5.80
N VAL A 305 -1.13 10.75 5.91
CA VAL A 305 -0.78 11.38 7.19
C VAL A 305 -2.06 11.96 7.80
N ARG A 306 -2.44 11.50 9.00
CA ARG A 306 -3.69 11.90 9.64
C ARG A 306 -3.61 13.25 10.28
N VAL A 307 -2.44 13.56 10.87
CA VAL A 307 -2.16 14.85 11.50
C VAL A 307 -0.88 15.41 10.86
N PRO A 308 -0.98 15.99 9.66
CA PRO A 308 0.16 16.61 8.99
C PRO A 308 0.64 17.83 9.80
N SER A 309 1.93 18.15 9.66
CA SER A 309 2.52 19.32 10.30
C SER A 309 1.82 20.62 9.87
N GLN A 310 1.91 21.66 10.66
CA GLN A 310 1.35 22.97 10.30
C GLN A 310 1.96 23.51 9.02
N THR A 311 3.25 23.23 8.76
CA THR A 311 3.91 23.60 7.50
C THR A 311 3.21 22.97 6.31
N SER A 312 2.95 21.66 6.37
CA SER A 312 2.20 20.97 5.32
C SER A 312 0.76 21.48 5.20
N LYS A 313 0.05 21.68 6.31
CA LYS A 313 -1.34 22.20 6.30
C LYS A 313 -1.47 23.60 5.70
N GLN A 314 -0.44 24.42 5.75
CA GLN A 314 -0.48 25.75 5.17
C GLN A 314 -0.46 25.75 3.64
N PHE A 315 0.14 24.72 3.04
CA PHE A 315 0.39 24.65 1.59
C PHE A 315 -0.36 23.52 0.91
N TYR A 316 -0.71 22.46 1.64
CA TYR A 316 -1.32 21.25 1.11
C TYR A 316 -2.55 20.86 1.92
N ASP A 317 -3.57 20.40 1.22
CA ASP A 317 -4.81 19.94 1.84
C ASP A 317 -4.66 18.52 2.42
N SER A 318 -3.74 17.74 1.85
CA SER A 318 -3.42 16.39 2.32
C SER A 318 -1.94 16.05 2.12
N GLU A 319 -1.46 15.08 2.91
CA GLU A 319 -0.08 14.59 2.85
C GLU A 319 -0.05 13.06 2.91
N TYR A 320 0.88 12.47 2.17
CA TYR A 320 1.03 11.03 2.04
C TYR A 320 2.49 10.61 2.13
N ASP A 321 2.76 9.57 2.90
CA ASP A 321 4.02 8.86 2.93
C ASP A 321 3.95 7.70 1.95
N ILE A 322 4.85 7.69 0.98
CA ILE A 322 4.87 6.72 -0.11
C ILE A 322 6.19 5.95 -0.06
N HIS A 323 6.11 4.70 0.30
CA HIS A 323 7.26 3.82 0.47
C HIS A 323 7.18 2.64 -0.49
N TYR A 324 8.07 2.63 -1.47
CA TYR A 324 8.26 1.51 -2.37
C TYR A 324 9.30 0.54 -1.83
N MET A 325 9.00 -0.74 -1.91
CA MET A 325 9.91 -1.83 -1.56
C MET A 325 9.73 -2.99 -2.53
N ASP A 326 10.82 -3.64 -2.87
CA ASP A 326 10.82 -4.90 -3.60
C ASP A 326 11.30 -6.05 -2.68
N ILE A 327 10.86 -7.27 -2.97
CA ILE A 327 11.11 -8.44 -2.13
C ILE A 327 11.61 -9.58 -3.02
N ASP A 328 12.75 -10.14 -2.63
CA ASP A 328 13.27 -11.39 -3.18
C ASP A 328 12.61 -12.57 -2.47
N LYS A 329 11.90 -13.38 -3.23
CA LYS A 329 11.18 -14.55 -2.73
C LYS A 329 12.11 -15.60 -2.12
N GLU A 330 13.28 -15.80 -2.70
CA GLU A 330 14.28 -16.74 -2.18
C GLU A 330 14.76 -16.29 -0.80
N LEU A 331 15.18 -15.04 -0.67
CA LEU A 331 15.63 -14.50 0.61
C LEU A 331 14.52 -14.57 1.66
N SER A 332 13.33 -14.12 1.31
CA SER A 332 12.19 -14.05 2.22
C SER A 332 11.71 -15.43 2.69
N SER A 333 11.85 -16.47 1.86
CA SER A 333 11.46 -17.84 2.24
C SER A 333 12.36 -18.46 3.30
N ARG A 334 13.59 -18.01 3.43
CA ARG A 334 14.59 -18.63 4.33
C ARG A 334 14.18 -18.62 5.80
N ILE A 335 13.46 -17.60 6.25
CA ILE A 335 12.91 -17.57 7.63
C ILE A 335 11.69 -18.49 7.80
N GLN A 336 11.17 -19.03 6.71
CA GLN A 336 10.04 -19.96 6.70
C GLN A 336 10.50 -21.43 6.65
N GLU A 337 11.77 -21.68 6.29
CA GLU A 337 12.31 -23.01 6.12
C GLU A 337 12.73 -23.66 7.44
N SER A 338 13.00 -22.86 8.47
CA SER A 338 13.44 -23.35 9.78
C SER A 338 13.04 -22.40 10.90
N ASN A 339 12.73 -22.97 12.04
CA ASN A 339 12.54 -22.25 13.30
C ASN A 339 13.80 -22.25 14.20
N ASP A 340 14.93 -22.78 13.72
CA ASP A 340 16.21 -22.69 14.43
C ASP A 340 16.97 -21.43 13.97
N PRO A 341 17.13 -20.44 14.86
CA PRO A 341 17.81 -19.19 14.51
C PRO A 341 19.20 -19.36 13.93
N ARG A 342 19.92 -20.42 14.33
CA ARG A 342 21.30 -20.69 13.83
C ARG A 342 21.28 -21.14 12.37
N ILE A 343 20.27 -21.92 11.99
CA ILE A 343 20.08 -22.38 10.61
C ILE A 343 19.67 -21.19 9.74
N VAL A 344 18.68 -20.41 10.19
CA VAL A 344 18.21 -19.20 9.49
C VAL A 344 19.36 -18.21 9.31
N THR A 345 20.12 -17.91 10.39
CA THR A 345 21.28 -16.99 10.31
C THR A 345 22.30 -17.46 9.29
N LYS A 346 22.63 -18.75 9.30
CA LYS A 346 23.56 -19.32 8.33
C LYS A 346 23.01 -19.19 6.90
N SER A 347 21.77 -19.59 6.69
CA SER A 347 21.09 -19.55 5.41
C SER A 347 21.08 -18.13 4.81
N MET A 348 20.73 -17.13 5.60
CA MET A 348 20.60 -15.73 5.13
C MET A 348 21.95 -15.03 4.97
N HIS A 349 22.91 -15.26 5.88
CA HIS A 349 24.15 -14.47 5.92
C HIS A 349 25.35 -15.17 5.25
N ARG A 350 25.21 -16.43 4.87
CA ARG A 350 26.32 -17.22 4.28
C ARG A 350 25.92 -17.95 3.00
N ASP A 351 24.70 -18.47 2.94
CA ASP A 351 24.29 -19.32 1.83
C ASP A 351 23.51 -18.54 0.77
N TYR A 352 22.90 -17.37 1.12
CA TYR A 352 22.23 -16.48 0.18
C TYR A 352 23.24 -15.65 -0.61
N ASP A 353 23.08 -15.62 -1.93
CA ASP A 353 23.90 -14.83 -2.85
C ASP A 353 23.06 -13.71 -3.47
N ILE A 354 23.31 -12.47 -3.04
CA ILE A 354 22.63 -11.27 -3.58
C ILE A 354 22.93 -11.02 -5.06
N THR A 355 24.02 -11.62 -5.60
CA THR A 355 24.45 -11.32 -6.98
C THR A 355 23.53 -11.95 -8.03
N ASP A 356 22.79 -12.99 -7.69
CA ASP A 356 21.78 -13.62 -8.53
C ASP A 356 20.33 -13.33 -8.08
N ALA A 357 20.16 -12.42 -7.09
CA ALA A 357 18.86 -12.03 -6.57
C ALA A 357 17.89 -11.57 -7.67
N ASN A 358 16.69 -12.15 -7.62
CA ASN A 358 15.63 -11.83 -8.55
C ASN A 358 14.36 -11.44 -7.77
N VAL A 359 14.11 -10.14 -7.68
CA VAL A 359 12.92 -9.65 -6.98
C VAL A 359 11.63 -10.08 -7.67
N ASP A 360 10.70 -10.62 -6.90
CA ASP A 360 9.46 -11.25 -7.35
C ASP A 360 8.22 -10.48 -6.91
N TYR A 361 8.30 -9.76 -5.81
CA TYR A 361 7.21 -8.99 -5.25
C TYR A 361 7.57 -7.50 -5.17
N PHE A 362 6.60 -6.67 -5.46
CA PHE A 362 6.71 -5.22 -5.43
C PHE A 362 5.60 -4.65 -4.58
N THR A 363 5.95 -3.85 -3.59
CA THR A 363 4.99 -3.28 -2.65
C THR A 363 5.01 -1.78 -2.65
N LEU A 364 3.86 -1.21 -2.37
CA LEU A 364 3.64 0.19 -2.05
C LEU A 364 3.05 0.25 -0.64
N ASN A 365 3.74 0.93 0.27
CA ASN A 365 3.36 0.96 1.68
C ASN A 365 3.14 -0.44 2.29
N GLY A 366 4.02 -1.37 1.89
CA GLY A 366 4.03 -2.74 2.40
C GLY A 366 2.97 -3.68 1.83
N ARG A 367 2.16 -3.21 0.90
CA ARG A 367 1.13 -4.02 0.22
C ARG A 367 1.33 -4.01 -1.29
N SER A 368 0.76 -5.02 -1.93
CA SER A 368 0.59 -5.09 -3.38
C SER A 368 -0.89 -4.93 -3.73
N PHE A 369 -1.17 -4.61 -4.99
CA PHE A 369 -2.54 -4.64 -5.50
C PHE A 369 -3.15 -6.05 -5.26
N PRO A 370 -4.40 -6.18 -4.81
CA PRO A 370 -5.45 -5.15 -4.76
C PRO A 370 -5.52 -4.37 -3.44
N TYR A 371 -4.75 -4.73 -2.41
CA TYR A 371 -4.82 -4.06 -1.10
C TYR A 371 -4.42 -2.58 -1.16
N THR A 372 -3.53 -2.21 -2.08
CA THR A 372 -3.12 -0.82 -2.32
C THR A 372 -4.28 0.08 -2.75
N PHE A 373 -5.33 -0.48 -3.37
CA PHE A 373 -6.56 0.25 -3.73
C PHE A 373 -7.44 0.64 -2.53
N ARG A 374 -7.01 0.32 -1.34
CA ARG A 374 -7.59 0.79 -0.08
C ARG A 374 -6.56 1.50 0.78
N GLU A 375 -5.40 0.87 0.96
CA GLU A 375 -4.42 1.28 1.96
C GLU A 375 -3.46 2.38 1.46
N SER A 376 -3.34 2.56 0.14
CA SER A 376 -2.41 3.50 -0.47
C SER A 376 -3.05 4.46 -1.48
N LEU A 377 -4.37 4.65 -1.41
CA LEU A 377 -5.05 5.61 -2.26
C LEU A 377 -4.61 7.03 -1.93
N ILE A 378 -4.48 7.84 -2.98
CA ILE A 378 -4.41 9.29 -2.86
C ILE A 378 -5.81 9.83 -3.15
N VAL A 379 -6.49 10.31 -2.12
CA VAL A 379 -7.83 10.90 -2.27
C VAL A 379 -7.66 12.34 -2.74
N ALA A 380 -8.24 12.65 -3.88
CA ALA A 380 -8.17 13.95 -4.52
C ALA A 380 -9.48 14.70 -4.40
N GLU A 381 -9.38 15.98 -4.10
CA GLU A 381 -10.48 16.94 -4.18
C GLU A 381 -10.14 17.98 -5.25
N SER A 382 -11.11 18.33 -6.11
CA SER A 382 -10.91 19.32 -7.15
C SER A 382 -10.41 20.65 -6.57
N GLU A 383 -9.44 21.28 -7.28
CA GLU A 383 -8.80 22.56 -6.90
C GLU A 383 -7.95 22.51 -5.61
N LYS A 384 -7.71 21.32 -5.05
CA LYS A 384 -6.88 21.09 -3.88
C LYS A 384 -5.48 20.61 -4.26
N LYS A 385 -4.60 20.47 -3.26
CA LYS A 385 -3.22 20.00 -3.43
C LYS A 385 -2.87 18.93 -2.42
N ALA A 386 -2.08 17.96 -2.86
CA ALA A 386 -1.47 16.97 -1.99
C ALA A 386 0.06 17.03 -2.04
N LYS A 387 0.70 16.74 -0.91
CA LYS A 387 2.13 16.51 -0.81
C LYS A 387 2.39 15.01 -0.65
N LEU A 388 3.28 14.46 -1.46
CA LEU A 388 3.75 13.09 -1.35
C LEU A 388 5.21 13.09 -0.93
N ARG A 389 5.54 12.36 0.12
CA ARG A 389 6.92 12.07 0.54
C ARG A 389 7.27 10.67 0.08
N LEU A 390 8.04 10.59 -0.99
CA LEU A 390 8.34 9.38 -1.71
C LEU A 390 9.73 8.85 -1.35
N VAL A 391 9.84 7.56 -1.04
CA VAL A 391 11.11 6.84 -0.96
C VAL A 391 11.06 5.55 -1.76
N ASN A 392 12.17 5.23 -2.42
CA ASN A 392 12.40 3.89 -2.93
C ASN A 392 13.37 3.14 -2.02
N GLY A 393 12.85 2.29 -1.14
CA GLY A 393 13.64 1.41 -0.29
C GLY A 393 13.98 0.07 -0.93
N GLY A 394 13.54 -0.18 -2.16
CA GLY A 394 13.84 -1.40 -2.92
C GLY A 394 15.25 -1.44 -3.49
N SER A 395 15.66 -2.63 -3.94
CA SER A 395 16.96 -2.88 -4.59
C SER A 395 17.01 -2.39 -6.04
N LYS A 396 15.85 -2.24 -6.68
CA LYS A 396 15.73 -1.75 -8.05
C LYS A 396 15.21 -0.31 -8.05
N GLY A 397 15.68 0.50 -9.00
CA GLY A 397 15.07 1.79 -9.24
C GLY A 397 13.64 1.64 -9.77
N ILE A 398 12.78 2.60 -9.50
CA ILE A 398 11.39 2.63 -9.98
C ILE A 398 11.15 3.81 -10.92
N SER A 399 10.22 3.65 -11.85
CA SER A 399 9.70 4.72 -12.70
C SER A 399 8.32 5.11 -12.20
N PHE A 400 8.26 5.96 -11.17
CA PHE A 400 7.00 6.46 -10.62
C PHE A 400 6.23 7.22 -11.70
N HIS A 401 5.03 6.74 -12.02
CA HIS A 401 4.17 7.31 -13.07
C HIS A 401 2.75 7.54 -12.55
N THR A 402 2.17 8.66 -12.98
CA THR A 402 0.79 9.05 -12.65
C THR A 402 -0.04 9.22 -13.90
N HIS A 403 -1.24 8.60 -13.93
CA HIS A 403 -2.22 8.83 -14.98
C HIS A 403 -3.00 10.13 -14.72
N GLY A 404 -3.36 10.83 -15.76
CA GLY A 404 -4.23 12.01 -15.72
C GLY A 404 -3.75 13.18 -14.87
N HIS A 405 -2.56 13.08 -14.29
CA HIS A 405 -1.95 14.11 -13.46
C HIS A 405 -0.48 14.28 -13.80
N LYS A 406 -0.02 15.52 -13.71
CA LYS A 406 1.40 15.84 -13.67
C LYS A 406 1.74 16.39 -12.30
N PHE A 407 2.89 15.98 -11.80
CA PHE A 407 3.38 16.42 -10.50
C PHE A 407 4.61 17.29 -10.63
N LYS A 408 4.87 18.07 -9.61
CA LYS A 408 6.07 18.89 -9.46
C LYS A 408 6.96 18.29 -8.37
N VAL A 409 8.23 18.04 -8.68
CA VAL A 409 9.22 17.67 -7.67
C VAL A 409 9.66 18.93 -6.93
N ILE A 410 9.49 18.95 -5.61
CA ILE A 410 9.76 20.11 -4.76
C ILE A 410 10.98 19.92 -3.86
N GLU A 411 11.36 18.66 -3.57
CA GLU A 411 12.52 18.32 -2.76
C GLU A 411 13.17 17.03 -3.26
N ARG A 412 14.48 16.90 -3.08
CA ARG A 412 15.23 15.68 -3.32
C ARG A 412 16.25 15.44 -2.19
N ASP A 413 16.21 14.25 -1.59
CA ASP A 413 17.13 13.82 -0.53
C ASP A 413 17.22 14.79 0.67
N GLY A 414 16.07 15.36 1.07
CA GLY A 414 16.00 16.34 2.15
C GLY A 414 16.48 17.75 1.75
N VAL A 415 16.63 18.00 0.45
CA VAL A 415 17.09 19.32 -0.05
C VAL A 415 16.00 19.93 -0.94
N PRO A 416 15.42 21.07 -0.54
CA PRO A 416 14.43 21.76 -1.35
C PRO A 416 14.99 22.14 -2.73
N LEU A 417 14.19 21.96 -3.76
CA LEU A 417 14.51 22.36 -5.11
C LEU A 417 13.98 23.78 -5.37
N ASN A 418 14.78 24.58 -6.06
CA ASN A 418 14.37 25.93 -6.47
C ASN A 418 13.19 25.82 -7.46
N GLU A 419 12.19 26.70 -7.38
CA GLU A 419 11.00 26.71 -8.25
C GLU A 419 11.30 26.72 -9.75
N ALA A 420 12.49 27.16 -10.15
CA ALA A 420 12.95 27.13 -11.54
C ALA A 420 13.33 25.73 -12.06
N HIS A 421 13.33 24.70 -11.22
CA HIS A 421 13.83 23.38 -11.58
C HIS A 421 12.72 22.44 -12.04
N GLY A 422 12.44 22.49 -13.30
CA GLY A 422 11.72 21.50 -14.07
C GLY A 422 10.22 21.77 -14.27
N PRO A 423 9.71 21.39 -15.43
CA PRO A 423 8.27 21.45 -15.71
C PRO A 423 7.55 20.33 -14.90
N PRO A 424 6.23 20.46 -14.73
CA PRO A 424 5.41 19.35 -14.26
C PRO A 424 5.61 18.12 -15.17
N GLN A 425 5.74 16.96 -14.55
CA GLN A 425 6.02 15.69 -15.23
C GLN A 425 5.10 14.59 -14.71
N ASP A 426 4.94 13.53 -15.45
CA ASP A 426 4.12 12.38 -15.09
C ASP A 426 4.94 11.10 -14.88
N VAL A 427 6.26 11.16 -15.07
CA VAL A 427 7.21 10.08 -14.79
C VAL A 427 8.43 10.63 -14.07
N LEU A 428 8.83 9.95 -12.98
CA LEU A 428 10.03 10.23 -12.21
C LEU A 428 10.83 8.95 -11.99
N TRP A 429 12.10 8.95 -12.38
CA TRP A 429 13.02 7.88 -12.00
C TRP A 429 13.48 8.06 -10.56
N VAL A 430 13.26 7.05 -9.72
CA VAL A 430 13.63 7.04 -8.30
C VAL A 430 14.62 5.91 -8.06
N PRO A 431 15.91 6.18 -7.98
CA PRO A 431 16.94 5.20 -7.61
C PRO A 431 16.73 4.66 -6.20
N THR A 432 17.37 3.54 -5.89
CA THR A 432 17.43 2.95 -4.56
C THR A 432 17.86 3.97 -3.51
N SER A 433 17.16 4.01 -2.38
CA SER A 433 17.36 4.91 -1.23
C SER A 433 17.13 6.40 -1.51
N GLN A 434 16.75 6.79 -2.72
CA GLN A 434 16.48 8.19 -3.05
C GLN A 434 15.08 8.59 -2.58
N ARG A 435 14.97 9.82 -2.08
CA ARG A 435 13.73 10.42 -1.60
C ARG A 435 13.38 11.64 -2.43
N TYR A 436 12.08 11.81 -2.67
CA TYR A 436 11.51 12.99 -3.32
C TYR A 436 10.25 13.44 -2.61
N ASP A 437 10.13 14.75 -2.42
CA ASP A 437 8.84 15.35 -2.11
C ASP A 437 8.21 15.86 -3.41
N ILE A 438 6.94 15.53 -3.57
CA ILE A 438 6.18 15.77 -4.80
C ILE A 438 4.91 16.56 -4.47
N GLU A 439 4.64 17.62 -5.23
CA GLU A 439 3.36 18.31 -5.24
C GLU A 439 2.45 17.73 -6.32
N LEU A 440 1.26 17.28 -5.93
CA LEU A 440 0.13 17.04 -6.82
C LEU A 440 -0.86 18.19 -6.70
N ASN A 441 -1.23 18.78 -7.83
CA ASN A 441 -2.24 19.82 -7.90
C ASN A 441 -3.45 19.29 -8.70
N PHE A 442 -4.64 19.27 -8.09
CA PHE A 442 -5.85 18.70 -8.66
C PHE A 442 -6.68 19.71 -9.46
N THR A 443 -6.10 20.86 -9.81
CA THR A 443 -6.75 21.84 -10.72
C THR A 443 -6.86 21.27 -12.12
N ASN A 444 -8.09 21.19 -12.63
CA ASN A 444 -8.38 20.71 -13.98
C ASN A 444 -8.07 21.77 -15.05
N ASP A 445 -6.79 21.95 -15.35
CA ASP A 445 -6.29 22.93 -16.33
C ASP A 445 -5.63 22.29 -17.57
N GLY A 446 -5.73 20.94 -17.68
CA GLY A 446 -5.13 20.19 -18.77
C GLY A 446 -3.61 20.01 -18.67
N THR A 447 -3.00 20.52 -17.58
CA THR A 447 -1.57 20.33 -17.27
C THR A 447 -1.39 19.63 -15.94
N ASN A 448 -1.96 20.17 -14.87
CA ASN A 448 -1.85 19.58 -13.54
C ASN A 448 -2.76 18.36 -13.39
N SER A 449 -4.00 18.47 -13.85
CA SER A 449 -4.99 17.40 -13.82
C SER A 449 -5.87 17.43 -15.06
N TYR A 450 -6.41 16.26 -15.42
CA TYR A 450 -7.45 16.12 -16.47
C TYR A 450 -8.85 15.99 -15.86
N GLY A 451 -9.00 16.28 -14.58
CA GLY A 451 -10.26 16.32 -13.85
C GLY A 451 -10.61 15.03 -13.10
N PRO A 452 -11.81 15.00 -12.50
CA PRO A 452 -12.26 13.93 -11.65
C PRO A 452 -12.27 12.54 -12.30
N GLY A 453 -11.90 11.53 -11.52
CA GLY A 453 -11.83 10.14 -11.98
C GLY A 453 -11.12 9.22 -11.02
N ILE A 454 -10.84 8.01 -11.51
CA ILE A 454 -9.95 7.03 -10.87
C ILE A 454 -8.71 6.93 -11.76
N TRP A 455 -7.62 7.52 -11.33
CA TRP A 455 -6.39 7.64 -12.11
C TRP A 455 -5.30 6.80 -11.47
N LEU A 456 -4.77 5.80 -12.18
CA LEU A 456 -3.71 4.96 -11.63
C LEU A 456 -2.43 5.75 -11.37
N PHE A 457 -1.67 5.32 -10.38
CA PHE A 457 -0.25 5.58 -10.28
C PHE A 457 0.49 4.28 -9.94
N HIS A 458 1.67 4.10 -10.49
CA HIS A 458 2.41 2.85 -10.37
C HIS A 458 3.86 2.99 -10.84
N ASP A 459 4.68 1.98 -10.57
CA ASP A 459 5.96 1.83 -11.26
C ASP A 459 5.72 1.45 -12.73
N HIS A 460 6.26 2.21 -13.66
CA HIS A 460 6.13 1.92 -15.09
C HIS A 460 7.10 0.83 -15.59
N GLN A 461 7.93 0.27 -14.74
CA GLN A 461 8.63 -0.97 -15.04
C GLN A 461 7.65 -2.14 -14.98
N ASN A 462 7.60 -2.94 -16.05
CA ASN A 462 6.59 -4.00 -16.20
C ASN A 462 6.55 -5.02 -15.05
N LYS A 463 7.67 -5.29 -14.39
CA LYS A 463 7.71 -6.13 -13.20
C LYS A 463 7.01 -5.50 -12.00
N GLY A 464 7.15 -4.18 -11.81
CA GLY A 464 6.61 -3.45 -10.67
C GLY A 464 5.09 -3.55 -10.53
N VAL A 465 4.39 -3.86 -11.62
CA VAL A 465 2.92 -4.03 -11.66
C VAL A 465 2.49 -5.50 -11.61
N THR A 466 3.36 -6.36 -11.07
CA THR A 466 3.09 -7.80 -10.89
C THR A 466 3.38 -8.25 -9.46
N THR A 467 2.74 -9.35 -9.05
CA THR A 467 3.04 -10.09 -7.82
C THR A 467 3.40 -11.51 -8.25
N ASP A 468 4.66 -11.91 -8.05
CA ASP A 468 5.22 -13.19 -8.55
C ASP A 468 4.94 -13.42 -10.06
N GLY A 469 5.08 -12.35 -10.86
CA GLY A 469 4.83 -12.36 -12.30
C GLY A 469 3.36 -12.35 -12.71
N ILE A 470 2.42 -12.30 -11.77
CA ILE A 470 0.99 -12.18 -12.06
C ILE A 470 0.56 -10.72 -11.99
N GLY A 471 -0.13 -10.23 -13.01
CA GLY A 471 -0.68 -8.88 -13.10
C GLY A 471 -2.17 -8.87 -13.45
N PRO A 472 -2.93 -7.85 -13.01
CA PRO A 472 -2.47 -6.72 -12.20
C PRO A 472 -2.07 -7.14 -10.78
N GLY A 473 -0.98 -6.57 -10.30
CA GLY A 473 -0.39 -6.87 -8.99
C GLY A 473 0.61 -5.77 -8.59
N GLY A 474 1.53 -6.09 -7.70
CA GLY A 474 2.62 -5.19 -7.34
C GLY A 474 2.15 -3.84 -6.78
N ASN A 475 2.87 -2.80 -7.15
CA ASN A 475 2.70 -1.47 -6.56
C ASN A 475 1.71 -0.55 -7.29
N ILE A 476 0.67 -1.12 -7.89
CA ILE A 476 -0.41 -0.34 -8.52
C ILE A 476 -1.30 0.26 -7.44
N SER A 477 -1.55 1.57 -7.50
CA SER A 477 -2.58 2.26 -6.72
C SER A 477 -3.26 3.35 -7.55
N ALA A 478 -4.06 4.23 -6.92
CA ALA A 478 -4.81 5.24 -7.65
C ALA A 478 -4.89 6.58 -6.92
N ILE A 479 -4.96 7.65 -7.73
CA ILE A 479 -5.48 8.96 -7.34
C ILE A 479 -6.97 8.92 -7.62
N VAL A 480 -7.79 9.03 -6.60
CA VAL A 480 -9.25 8.88 -6.70
C VAL A 480 -9.93 10.13 -6.17
N TYR A 481 -10.80 10.72 -6.96
CA TYR A 481 -11.62 11.84 -6.51
C TYR A 481 -12.79 11.34 -5.66
N ASP A 482 -13.19 12.12 -4.66
CA ASP A 482 -14.19 11.74 -3.66
C ASP A 482 -15.47 11.17 -4.26
N GLU A 483 -15.97 11.76 -5.35
CA GLU A 483 -17.17 11.31 -6.03
C GLU A 483 -17.06 9.93 -6.72
N PHE A 484 -15.85 9.36 -6.75
CA PHE A 484 -15.55 8.03 -7.27
C PHE A 484 -15.21 7.02 -6.17
N LEU A 485 -15.45 7.37 -4.91
CA LEU A 485 -15.37 6.46 -3.77
C LEU A 485 -16.78 6.03 -3.36
N ASP A 486 -16.92 4.78 -2.93
CA ASP A 486 -18.14 4.32 -2.26
C ASP A 486 -18.15 4.68 -0.77
N ASP A 487 -19.24 4.36 -0.07
CA ASP A 487 -19.41 4.65 1.35
C ASP A 487 -18.36 3.96 2.25
N ASP A 488 -17.69 2.92 1.75
CA ASP A 488 -16.66 2.18 2.45
C ASP A 488 -15.23 2.64 2.04
N GLY A 489 -15.12 3.67 1.18
CA GLY A 489 -13.86 4.25 0.70
C GLY A 489 -13.17 3.44 -0.40
N TRP A 490 -13.89 2.58 -1.12
CA TRP A 490 -13.37 1.86 -2.26
C TRP A 490 -13.62 2.61 -3.57
N PRO A 491 -12.68 2.54 -4.53
CA PRO A 491 -12.91 3.09 -5.85
C PRO A 491 -14.07 2.41 -6.59
N ILE A 492 -15.02 3.21 -7.08
CA ILE A 492 -16.15 2.74 -7.89
C ILE A 492 -15.63 2.49 -9.32
N SER A 493 -14.98 1.35 -9.52
CA SER A 493 -14.42 0.96 -10.82
C SER A 493 -15.53 0.81 -11.87
N ARG A 494 -15.29 1.35 -13.06
CA ARG A 494 -16.15 1.15 -14.25
C ARG A 494 -15.59 0.11 -15.22
N GLY A 495 -14.47 -0.50 -14.86
CA GLY A 495 -13.80 -1.54 -15.63
C GLY A 495 -14.14 -2.95 -15.13
N MET A 496 -13.11 -3.72 -14.89
CA MET A 496 -13.22 -5.07 -14.36
C MET A 496 -13.65 -5.07 -12.89
N ASN A 497 -14.31 -6.13 -12.47
CA ASN A 497 -14.70 -6.30 -11.08
C ASN A 497 -13.46 -6.51 -10.21
N LEU A 498 -13.22 -5.59 -9.27
CA LEU A 498 -12.06 -5.66 -8.38
C LEU A 498 -12.09 -6.88 -7.45
N ASN A 499 -13.28 -7.41 -7.14
CA ASN A 499 -13.42 -8.55 -6.22
C ASN A 499 -12.71 -9.82 -6.71
N GLN A 500 -12.55 -10.00 -8.02
CA GLN A 500 -11.81 -11.15 -8.56
C GLN A 500 -10.34 -11.17 -8.13
N TYR A 501 -9.75 -10.01 -7.88
CA TYR A 501 -8.36 -9.86 -7.46
C TYR A 501 -8.16 -10.10 -5.96
N PHE A 502 -9.24 -10.21 -5.16
CA PHE A 502 -9.17 -10.55 -3.75
C PHE A 502 -9.18 -12.06 -3.48
N SER A 503 -8.78 -12.85 -4.47
CA SER A 503 -8.66 -14.30 -4.38
C SER A 503 -7.20 -14.75 -4.36
N SER A 504 -6.86 -15.61 -3.41
CA SER A 504 -5.55 -16.27 -3.38
C SER A 504 -5.30 -17.13 -4.63
N ASP A 505 -6.35 -17.70 -5.21
CA ASP A 505 -6.25 -18.53 -6.42
C ASP A 505 -5.74 -17.74 -7.62
N TYR A 506 -6.03 -16.43 -7.67
CA TYR A 506 -5.51 -15.54 -8.69
C TYR A 506 -3.97 -15.46 -8.65
N TYR A 507 -3.40 -15.13 -7.49
CA TYR A 507 -1.95 -14.95 -7.34
C TYR A 507 -1.18 -16.26 -7.24
N ASN A 508 -1.83 -17.34 -6.81
CA ASN A 508 -1.24 -18.69 -6.80
C ASN A 508 -1.29 -19.38 -8.18
N LYS A 509 -1.68 -18.64 -9.23
CA LYS A 509 -1.73 -19.14 -10.61
C LYS A 509 -2.69 -20.33 -10.82
N ALA A 510 -3.67 -20.47 -9.93
CA ALA A 510 -4.69 -21.52 -10.02
C ALA A 510 -5.78 -21.17 -11.05
N ILE A 511 -5.98 -19.89 -11.33
CA ILE A 511 -6.92 -19.39 -12.33
C ILE A 511 -6.22 -19.39 -13.70
N PRO A 512 -6.86 -19.88 -14.78
CA PRO A 512 -6.32 -19.81 -16.13
C PRO A 512 -5.98 -18.37 -16.55
N ILE A 513 -4.94 -18.18 -17.36
CA ILE A 513 -4.44 -16.86 -17.83
C ILE A 513 -5.54 -15.95 -18.39
N TRP A 514 -6.61 -16.52 -18.96
CA TRP A 514 -7.71 -15.76 -19.54
C TRP A 514 -8.92 -15.64 -18.61
N GLY A 515 -8.80 -16.11 -17.35
CA GLY A 515 -9.88 -16.05 -16.36
C GLY A 515 -10.29 -14.63 -15.98
N ASP A 516 -9.35 -13.71 -16.02
CA ASP A 516 -9.55 -12.28 -15.76
C ASP A 516 -10.14 -11.51 -16.96
N ILE A 517 -9.97 -12.03 -18.18
CA ILE A 517 -10.46 -11.41 -19.42
C ILE A 517 -11.75 -12.11 -19.89
N ALA A 518 -11.86 -13.41 -19.67
CA ALA A 518 -13.07 -14.15 -19.98
C ALA A 518 -14.18 -13.71 -19.00
N PRO A 519 -15.36 -13.31 -19.49
CA PRO A 519 -16.51 -13.23 -18.61
C PRO A 519 -16.63 -14.59 -17.92
N GLU A 520 -16.86 -14.58 -16.61
CA GLU A 520 -17.12 -15.81 -15.88
C GLU A 520 -18.03 -16.70 -16.73
N VAL A 521 -17.51 -17.82 -17.18
CA VAL A 521 -18.37 -18.87 -17.70
C VAL A 521 -19.08 -19.38 -16.46
N SER A 522 -20.16 -18.69 -16.12
CA SER A 522 -21.01 -19.09 -15.05
C SER A 522 -21.37 -20.54 -15.36
N SER A 523 -20.95 -21.44 -14.51
CA SER A 523 -21.38 -22.83 -14.51
C SER A 523 -22.85 -22.96 -14.13
N ASN A 524 -23.60 -21.86 -14.25
CA ASN A 524 -25.02 -21.83 -14.02
C ASN A 524 -25.69 -22.62 -15.16
N PRO A 525 -26.31 -23.76 -14.88
CA PRO A 525 -26.98 -24.59 -15.89
C PRO A 525 -27.98 -23.82 -16.78
N LYS A 526 -28.48 -22.66 -16.29
CA LYS A 526 -29.35 -21.77 -17.06
C LYS A 526 -28.63 -21.05 -18.21
N ASP A 527 -27.34 -20.73 -18.04
CA ASP A 527 -26.56 -20.04 -19.06
C ASP A 527 -26.03 -21.02 -20.10
N ASP A 528 -25.72 -22.25 -19.70
CA ASP A 528 -25.42 -23.35 -20.62
C ASP A 528 -26.65 -23.68 -21.50
N ILE A 529 -27.84 -23.67 -20.92
CA ILE A 529 -29.10 -23.85 -21.67
C ILE A 529 -29.29 -22.70 -22.66
N LYS A 530 -29.03 -21.43 -22.25
CA LYS A 530 -29.11 -20.29 -23.18
C LYS A 530 -28.08 -20.38 -24.30
N LEU A 531 -26.87 -20.81 -24.01
CA LEU A 531 -25.82 -21.02 -25.01
C LEU A 531 -26.22 -22.13 -26.01
N ILE A 532 -26.65 -23.27 -25.50
CA ILE A 532 -27.15 -24.38 -26.32
C ILE A 532 -28.30 -23.92 -27.21
N PHE A 533 -29.26 -23.20 -26.65
CA PHE A 533 -30.40 -22.66 -27.41
C PHE A 533 -29.95 -21.69 -28.51
N ARG A 534 -28.99 -20.82 -28.25
CA ARG A 534 -28.39 -19.91 -29.25
C ARG A 534 -27.69 -20.68 -30.36
N LEU A 535 -26.93 -21.74 -30.03
CA LEU A 535 -26.27 -22.60 -31.01
C LEU A 535 -27.26 -23.34 -31.90
N ILE A 536 -28.35 -23.83 -31.33
CA ILE A 536 -29.44 -24.48 -32.10
C ILE A 536 -30.11 -23.47 -33.06
N LEU A 537 -30.41 -22.26 -32.58
CA LEU A 537 -30.97 -21.20 -33.42
C LEU A 537 -30.02 -20.82 -34.55
N LEU A 538 -28.74 -20.69 -34.26
CA LEU A 538 -27.72 -20.39 -35.24
C LEU A 538 -27.68 -21.45 -36.34
N ALA A 539 -27.65 -22.73 -35.96
CA ALA A 539 -27.68 -23.84 -36.90
C ALA A 539 -28.93 -23.86 -37.79
N LEU A 540 -30.12 -23.60 -37.19
CA LEU A 540 -31.37 -23.50 -37.91
C LEU A 540 -31.37 -22.36 -38.95
N PHE A 541 -30.94 -21.17 -38.55
CA PHE A 541 -30.88 -20.01 -39.43
C PHE A 541 -29.85 -20.16 -40.54
N PHE A 542 -28.67 -20.77 -40.24
CA PHE A 542 -27.71 -21.12 -41.27
C PHE A 542 -28.25 -22.15 -42.25
N GLY A 543 -28.95 -23.19 -41.78
CA GLY A 543 -29.62 -24.19 -42.63
C GLY A 543 -30.65 -23.56 -43.54
N ILE A 544 -31.51 -22.68 -43.04
CA ILE A 544 -32.50 -21.95 -43.83
C ILE A 544 -31.82 -21.03 -44.86
N PHE A 545 -30.80 -20.29 -44.43
CA PHE A 545 -30.01 -19.41 -45.31
C PHE A 545 -29.40 -20.18 -46.46
N PHE A 546 -28.71 -21.30 -46.17
CA PHE A 546 -28.08 -22.14 -47.17
C PHE A 546 -29.11 -22.74 -48.13
N SER A 547 -30.25 -23.21 -47.63
CA SER A 547 -31.35 -23.77 -48.46
C SER A 547 -31.95 -22.71 -49.38
N CYS A 548 -32.17 -21.47 -48.86
CA CYS A 548 -32.68 -20.37 -49.66
C CYS A 548 -31.69 -19.91 -50.75
N THR A 549 -30.39 -19.85 -50.38
CA THR A 549 -29.34 -19.48 -51.32
C THR A 549 -29.20 -20.54 -52.45
N LEU A 550 -29.24 -21.81 -52.10
CA LEU A 550 -29.20 -22.91 -53.07
C LEU A 550 -30.39 -22.86 -54.04
N LYS A 551 -31.60 -22.59 -53.53
CA LYS A 551 -32.80 -22.44 -54.37
C LYS A 551 -32.73 -21.20 -55.29
N LEU A 552 -32.11 -20.13 -54.88
CA LEU A 552 -31.89 -18.95 -55.72
C LEU A 552 -30.89 -19.23 -56.84
N ILE A 553 -29.78 -19.91 -56.53
CA ILE A 553 -28.75 -20.29 -57.50
C ILE A 553 -29.32 -21.31 -58.54
N THR A 554 -30.07 -22.31 -58.09
CA THR A 554 -30.64 -23.31 -59.00
C THR A 554 -31.75 -22.75 -59.87
N LYS A 555 -32.46 -21.70 -59.44
CA LYS A 555 -33.46 -21.01 -60.24
C LYS A 555 -32.87 -20.08 -61.30
N GLY A 556 -31.73 -19.41 -60.97
CA GLY A 556 -31.00 -18.59 -61.96
C GLY A 556 -30.24 -19.39 -63.03
N ARG A 557 -30.13 -20.70 -62.89
CA ARG A 557 -29.59 -21.62 -63.96
C ARG A 557 -30.63 -22.14 -64.88
N LYS A 558 -31.91 -21.86 -64.65
CA LYS A 558 -33.04 -22.34 -65.49
C LYS A 558 -33.70 -21.19 -66.31
N GLU A 559 -33.27 -19.95 -66.14
CA GLU A 559 -33.50 -18.80 -66.98
C GLU A 559 -32.21 -18.51 -67.81
#